data_50076389ff3c913c600060aeb435260c
#
_entry.id   50076389ff3c913c600060aeb435260c
#
_cell.length_a   1.000
_cell.length_b   1.000
_cell.length_c   1.000
_cell.angle_alpha   90.00
_cell.angle_beta   90.00
_cell.angle_gamma   90.00
#
_symmetry.space_group_name_H-M   'P 1'
#
loop_
_entity.id
_entity.type
_entity.pdbx_description
1 polymer ?
#
loop_
_entity_poly.entity_id
_entity_poly.type
_entity_poly.pdbx_seq_one_letter_code
_entity_poly.pdbx_strand_id
1 'polypeptide(L)'
;MILTTIMKNKFLQYFCLFVITSICISSAFSQDTLKKTTYVSTYSNDTLKKITYEIAPPLFTGTDGFRTWSIGIHGGAMAPFAATGGRNDFSKWQASLGYGLYIKKQISHIFGLQADFMRGTLKANNDKLWAGLPPVSPYQSFETDVNYTASLSLVAVLGNISWSQLHTSIQPYFSVGGGVINFNPHLVTKAGLAVDYKPNGSISDFYVPVGVGFKANLSNRVNLDLGYTMGFVDADDLDGYFKEPINNDRFSYVHAGLEFSLGSGNKPQLARHNPPAQLAQNGIDAYDELRASLAASEEAYNKKLAEFNMMKKDSDNDGVSDYFDKCPNTPVGEKVDGAGCALPVPPPPVKDTVVEMKHTYIITAEDKKVISEAIRNLEFE
;
A
#
# COMPACT_ATOMS: atom_id res chain seq x y z
N MET A 1 -40.52 3.22 -27.20
CA MET A 1 -39.44 3.94 -27.90
C MET A 1 -39.06 5.30 -27.28
N ILE A 2 -40.00 6.21 -26.95
CA ILE A 2 -39.68 7.51 -26.35
C ILE A 2 -39.18 7.38 -24.89
N LEU A 3 -39.73 6.46 -24.11
CA LEU A 3 -39.37 6.26 -22.70
C LEU A 3 -37.95 5.70 -22.52
N THR A 4 -37.53 4.79 -23.41
CA THR A 4 -36.18 4.21 -23.43
C THR A 4 -35.11 5.23 -23.78
N THR A 5 -35.40 6.13 -24.72
CA THR A 5 -34.48 7.24 -25.09
C THR A 5 -34.29 8.23 -23.95
N ILE A 6 -35.35 8.53 -23.19
CA ILE A 6 -35.32 9.44 -22.04
C ILE A 6 -34.54 8.79 -20.87
N MET A 7 -34.69 7.49 -20.64
CA MET A 7 -33.90 6.77 -19.61
C MET A 7 -32.43 6.68 -19.97
N LYS A 8 -32.07 6.40 -21.23
CA LYS A 8 -30.66 6.37 -21.72
C LYS A 8 -29.99 7.76 -21.50
N ASN A 9 -30.70 8.86 -21.79
CA ASN A 9 -30.14 10.20 -21.55
C ASN A 9 -29.98 10.53 -20.05
N LYS A 10 -30.92 10.14 -19.21
CA LYS A 10 -30.79 10.38 -17.76
C LYS A 10 -29.70 9.55 -17.12
N PHE A 11 -29.56 8.28 -17.48
CA PHE A 11 -28.48 7.42 -16.97
C PHE A 11 -27.11 7.97 -17.35
N LEU A 12 -26.92 8.40 -18.60
CA LEU A 12 -25.67 9.02 -19.06
C LEU A 12 -25.37 10.32 -18.29
N GLN A 13 -26.39 11.16 -18.03
CA GLN A 13 -26.24 12.37 -17.23
C GLN A 13 -25.84 12.07 -15.78
N TYR A 14 -26.48 11.08 -15.13
CA TYR A 14 -26.13 10.67 -13.75
C TYR A 14 -24.76 10.01 -13.68
N PHE A 15 -24.39 9.21 -14.70
CA PHE A 15 -23.05 8.61 -14.78
C PHE A 15 -21.96 9.66 -14.97
N CYS A 16 -22.16 10.63 -15.86
CA CYS A 16 -21.23 11.77 -16.00
C CYS A 16 -21.14 12.61 -14.73
N LEU A 17 -22.26 12.85 -14.04
CA LEU A 17 -22.28 13.57 -12.76
C LEU A 17 -21.52 12.80 -11.66
N PHE A 18 -21.71 11.49 -11.60
CA PHE A 18 -20.99 10.62 -10.65
C PHE A 18 -19.48 10.61 -10.90
N VAL A 19 -19.05 10.54 -12.17
CA VAL A 19 -17.63 10.60 -12.56
C VAL A 19 -17.03 11.97 -12.20
N ILE A 20 -17.74 13.06 -12.49
CA ILE A 20 -17.30 14.44 -12.18
C ILE A 20 -17.20 14.64 -10.66
N THR A 21 -18.19 14.19 -9.88
CA THR A 21 -18.16 14.29 -8.42
C THR A 21 -17.04 13.43 -7.80
N SER A 22 -16.77 12.23 -8.35
CA SER A 22 -15.66 11.39 -7.90
C SER A 22 -14.30 12.01 -8.19
N ILE A 23 -14.14 12.74 -9.30
CA ILE A 23 -12.91 13.48 -9.62
C ILE A 23 -12.74 14.70 -8.69
N CYS A 24 -13.82 15.38 -8.32
CA CYS A 24 -13.77 16.52 -7.39
C CYS A 24 -13.48 16.10 -5.94
N ILE A 25 -13.95 14.93 -5.50
CA ILE A 25 -13.69 14.44 -4.14
C ILE A 25 -12.21 14.06 -3.95
N SER A 26 -11.52 13.57 -5.00
CA SER A 26 -10.11 13.21 -4.90
C SER A 26 -9.16 14.40 -4.71
N SER A 27 -9.59 15.61 -5.06
CA SER A 27 -8.81 16.83 -4.87
C SER A 27 -8.99 17.48 -3.48
N ALA A 28 -10.00 17.08 -2.71
CA ALA A 28 -10.32 17.66 -1.40
C ALA A 28 -9.57 17.00 -0.23
N PHE A 29 -8.92 15.83 -0.43
CA PHE A 29 -8.19 15.09 0.61
C PHE A 29 -6.67 15.25 0.55
N SER A 30 -6.15 16.19 -0.20
CA SER A 30 -4.71 16.43 -0.35
C SER A 30 -4.26 17.71 0.34
N GLN A 31 -4.41 17.83 1.65
CA GLN A 31 -3.65 18.81 2.42
C GLN A 31 -3.54 18.40 3.89
N ASP A 32 -2.54 17.56 4.19
CA ASP A 32 -1.86 17.62 5.47
C ASP A 32 -0.36 17.43 5.22
N THR A 33 0.31 18.54 4.96
CA THR A 33 1.76 18.64 5.03
C THR A 33 2.14 18.62 6.51
N LEU A 34 2.37 17.44 7.06
CA LEU A 34 2.97 17.29 8.38
C LEU A 34 4.38 17.86 8.33
N LYS A 35 4.55 18.99 9.05
CA LYS A 35 5.85 19.64 9.27
C LYS A 35 6.80 18.63 9.92
N LYS A 36 7.99 18.51 9.33
CA LYS A 36 9.12 17.77 9.86
C LYS A 36 9.46 18.32 11.25
N THR A 37 9.03 17.66 12.32
CA THR A 37 9.38 18.03 13.68
C THR A 37 10.65 17.29 14.06
N THR A 38 11.75 18.04 14.15
CA THR A 38 13.04 17.49 14.59
C THR A 38 13.11 17.62 16.11
N TYR A 39 13.06 16.51 16.81
CA TYR A 39 13.37 16.47 18.24
C TYR A 39 14.88 16.32 18.41
N VAL A 40 15.53 17.33 18.98
CA VAL A 40 16.93 17.27 19.40
C VAL A 40 16.95 16.99 20.87
N SER A 41 17.32 15.79 21.29
CA SER A 41 17.66 15.50 22.67
C SER A 41 19.12 15.89 22.90
N THR A 42 19.37 16.93 23.65
CA THR A 42 20.71 17.36 24.08
C THR A 42 20.99 16.75 25.44
N TYR A 43 21.86 15.76 25.52
CA TYR A 43 22.51 15.38 26.75
C TYR A 43 24.02 15.59 26.63
N SER A 44 24.60 16.16 27.68
CA SER A 44 25.94 16.73 27.80
C SER A 44 27.07 15.72 27.54
N ASN A 45 28.07 16.17 26.77
CA ASN A 45 29.47 15.73 26.76
C ASN A 45 29.77 14.23 26.65
N ASP A 46 29.58 13.64 25.49
CA ASP A 46 30.52 12.80 24.77
C ASP A 46 29.86 12.37 23.46
N THR A 47 30.57 12.52 22.36
CA THR A 47 30.24 12.15 20.98
C THR A 47 28.91 11.40 20.78
N LEU A 48 27.79 12.06 20.93
CA LEU A 48 26.50 11.52 20.54
C LEU A 48 26.35 11.64 19.02
N LYS A 49 26.40 10.52 18.34
CA LYS A 49 25.91 10.39 16.97
C LYS A 49 24.51 11.01 16.92
N LYS A 50 24.37 12.09 16.15
CA LYS A 50 23.08 12.70 15.83
C LYS A 50 22.21 11.65 15.16
N ILE A 51 21.34 10.98 15.90
CA ILE A 51 20.34 10.06 15.35
C ILE A 51 19.28 10.98 14.74
N THR A 52 19.37 11.18 13.45
CA THR A 52 18.33 11.86 12.68
C THR A 52 17.28 10.81 12.37
N TYR A 53 16.20 10.82 13.11
CA TYR A 53 15.03 10.03 12.74
C TYR A 53 14.45 10.66 11.48
N GLU A 54 14.66 10.05 10.33
CA GLU A 54 13.82 10.28 9.17
C GLU A 54 12.46 9.69 9.50
N ILE A 55 11.51 10.57 9.86
CA ILE A 55 10.11 10.15 9.96
C ILE A 55 9.73 9.62 8.58
N ALA A 56 9.45 8.32 8.52
CA ALA A 56 8.94 7.71 7.30
C ALA A 56 7.79 8.58 6.76
N PRO A 57 7.74 8.82 5.44
CA PRO A 57 6.67 9.64 4.86
C PRO A 57 5.33 9.09 5.34
N PRO A 58 4.36 9.95 5.67
CA PRO A 58 3.08 9.50 6.18
C PRO A 58 2.49 8.48 5.23
N LEU A 59 1.99 7.36 5.76
CA LEU A 59 1.45 6.21 5.04
C LEU A 59 0.39 6.56 3.99
N PHE A 60 -0.23 7.71 4.13
CA PHE A 60 -1.27 8.25 3.27
C PHE A 60 -0.83 9.52 2.53
N THR A 61 0.44 9.65 2.18
CA THR A 61 0.86 10.67 1.22
C THR A 61 0.13 10.44 -0.09
N GLY A 62 -0.39 11.50 -0.67
CA GLY A 62 -1.12 11.48 -1.93
C GLY A 62 -0.36 10.79 -3.07
N THR A 63 -0.98 10.70 -4.21
CA THR A 63 -0.51 9.94 -5.39
C THR A 63 0.80 10.47 -6.02
N ASP A 64 1.33 11.61 -5.56
CA ASP A 64 2.47 12.32 -6.19
C ASP A 64 3.80 11.56 -6.12
N GLY A 65 3.95 10.65 -5.15
CA GLY A 65 5.10 9.75 -5.03
C GLY A 65 5.07 8.57 -6.00
N PHE A 66 3.99 8.36 -6.74
CA PHE A 66 3.73 7.14 -7.48
C PHE A 66 3.50 7.38 -8.98
N ARG A 67 3.66 6.32 -9.78
CA ARG A 67 3.14 6.26 -11.14
C ARG A 67 1.67 5.85 -11.08
N THR A 68 0.82 6.67 -11.66
CA THR A 68 -0.64 6.49 -11.63
C THR A 68 -1.25 6.19 -12.98
N TRP A 69 -0.54 6.47 -14.07
CA TRP A 69 -1.01 6.21 -15.42
C TRP A 69 -0.39 4.94 -16.00
N SER A 70 -1.19 4.18 -16.73
CA SER A 70 -0.73 3.04 -17.53
C SER A 70 -1.51 2.94 -18.83
N ILE A 71 -0.88 2.33 -19.82
CA ILE A 71 -1.48 1.93 -21.08
C ILE A 71 -1.32 0.42 -21.24
N GLY A 72 -2.35 -0.26 -21.71
CA GLY A 72 -2.32 -1.69 -21.95
C GLY A 72 -2.77 -2.06 -23.33
N ILE A 73 -2.26 -3.20 -23.82
CA ILE A 73 -2.72 -3.88 -25.02
C ILE A 73 -3.14 -5.28 -24.62
N HIS A 74 -4.22 -5.78 -25.20
CA HIS A 74 -4.73 -7.11 -24.90
C HIS A 74 -5.27 -7.81 -26.14
N GLY A 75 -5.26 -9.13 -26.10
CA GLY A 75 -5.83 -9.98 -27.13
C GLY A 75 -6.29 -11.30 -26.53
N GLY A 76 -7.27 -11.91 -27.18
CA GLY A 76 -7.84 -13.13 -26.62
C GLY A 76 -9.00 -13.70 -27.40
N ALA A 77 -9.79 -14.54 -26.74
CA ALA A 77 -10.93 -15.23 -27.31
C ALA A 77 -12.23 -14.58 -26.88
N MET A 78 -13.07 -14.25 -27.84
CA MET A 78 -14.47 -13.82 -27.66
C MET A 78 -15.41 -14.97 -27.96
N ALA A 79 -16.52 -15.03 -27.25
CA ALA A 79 -17.57 -16.01 -27.47
C ALA A 79 -18.95 -15.46 -27.04
N PRO A 80 -20.04 -15.81 -27.80
CA PRO A 80 -21.38 -15.31 -27.52
C PRO A 80 -22.08 -16.14 -26.42
N PHE A 81 -21.50 -16.17 -25.23
CA PHE A 81 -22.08 -16.78 -24.04
C PHE A 81 -21.59 -16.07 -22.77
N ALA A 82 -22.22 -16.32 -21.65
CA ALA A 82 -21.75 -15.85 -20.35
C ALA A 82 -21.55 -17.03 -19.38
N ALA A 83 -20.48 -16.99 -18.58
CA ALA A 83 -20.20 -18.01 -17.57
C ALA A 83 -21.25 -18.08 -16.45
N THR A 84 -22.00 -17.00 -16.24
CA THR A 84 -23.13 -16.93 -15.28
C THR A 84 -24.39 -17.64 -15.76
N GLY A 85 -24.34 -18.27 -16.93
CA GLY A 85 -25.50 -18.87 -17.60
C GLY A 85 -26.19 -17.89 -18.53
N GLY A 86 -27.06 -18.43 -19.35
CA GLY A 86 -27.65 -17.75 -20.49
C GLY A 86 -26.85 -18.04 -21.76
N ARG A 87 -27.54 -18.21 -22.82
CA ARG A 87 -27.02 -18.37 -24.18
C ARG A 87 -27.77 -17.40 -25.07
N ASN A 88 -27.12 -16.96 -26.10
CA ASN A 88 -27.77 -16.38 -27.25
C ASN A 88 -28.54 -17.50 -27.97
N ASP A 89 -29.35 -17.20 -28.94
CA ASP A 89 -30.33 -18.12 -29.55
C ASP A 89 -29.72 -19.28 -30.36
N PHE A 90 -28.41 -19.46 -30.32
CA PHE A 90 -27.65 -20.49 -31.01
C PHE A 90 -27.16 -21.60 -30.04
N SER A 91 -27.10 -22.82 -30.53
CA SER A 91 -26.82 -23.99 -29.72
C SER A 91 -25.35 -24.23 -29.40
N LYS A 92 -24.44 -23.79 -30.26
CA LYS A 92 -23.01 -24.04 -30.12
C LYS A 92 -22.20 -22.74 -30.41
N TRP A 93 -21.62 -22.18 -29.38
CA TRP A 93 -20.71 -21.05 -29.49
C TRP A 93 -19.35 -21.47 -30.09
N GLN A 94 -18.69 -20.54 -30.72
CA GLN A 94 -17.33 -20.68 -31.24
C GLN A 94 -16.46 -19.54 -30.69
N ALA A 95 -15.22 -19.87 -30.30
CA ALA A 95 -14.25 -18.87 -29.92
C ALA A 95 -13.73 -18.12 -31.15
N SER A 96 -13.72 -16.82 -31.06
CA SER A 96 -13.24 -15.91 -32.12
C SER A 96 -12.24 -14.94 -31.55
N LEU A 97 -11.46 -14.25 -32.38
CA LEU A 97 -10.44 -13.32 -31.95
C LEU A 97 -11.07 -12.00 -31.47
N GLY A 98 -10.62 -11.53 -30.32
CA GLY A 98 -10.81 -10.17 -29.85
C GLY A 98 -9.47 -9.54 -29.50
N TYR A 99 -9.33 -8.25 -29.72
CA TYR A 99 -8.13 -7.49 -29.36
C TYR A 99 -8.46 -6.03 -29.08
N GLY A 100 -7.62 -5.40 -28.26
CA GLY A 100 -7.88 -4.03 -27.87
C GLY A 100 -6.72 -3.36 -27.15
N LEU A 101 -7.00 -2.18 -26.68
CA LEU A 101 -6.08 -1.36 -25.89
C LEU A 101 -6.86 -0.59 -24.83
N TYR A 102 -6.19 -0.27 -23.73
CA TYR A 102 -6.76 0.58 -22.70
C TYR A 102 -5.77 1.60 -22.16
N ILE A 103 -6.31 2.67 -21.61
CA ILE A 103 -5.61 3.61 -20.77
C ILE A 103 -6.23 3.56 -19.38
N LYS A 104 -5.40 3.51 -18.34
CA LYS A 104 -5.85 3.44 -16.95
C LYS A 104 -5.19 4.51 -16.12
N LYS A 105 -5.97 5.16 -15.25
CA LYS A 105 -5.49 6.02 -14.19
C LYS A 105 -5.80 5.39 -12.85
N GLN A 106 -4.79 5.06 -12.08
CA GLN A 106 -4.94 4.65 -10.69
C GLN A 106 -5.23 5.87 -9.83
N ILE A 107 -6.37 5.87 -9.15
CA ILE A 107 -6.87 7.00 -8.34
C ILE A 107 -6.44 6.82 -6.88
N SER A 108 -6.48 5.59 -6.40
CA SER A 108 -6.04 5.22 -5.05
C SER A 108 -5.27 3.89 -5.09
N HIS A 109 -4.80 3.42 -3.96
CA HIS A 109 -4.11 2.13 -3.85
C HIS A 109 -4.96 0.93 -4.29
N ILE A 110 -6.29 1.07 -4.24
CA ILE A 110 -7.24 0.01 -4.58
C ILE A 110 -7.95 0.32 -5.90
N PHE A 111 -8.39 1.56 -6.12
CA PHE A 111 -9.26 1.93 -7.22
C PHE A 111 -8.53 2.62 -8.36
N GLY A 112 -8.83 2.21 -9.57
CA GLY A 112 -8.42 2.84 -10.82
C GLY A 112 -9.60 3.03 -11.77
N LEU A 113 -9.48 3.97 -12.68
CA LEU A 113 -10.41 4.21 -13.78
C LEU A 113 -9.74 3.79 -15.09
N GLN A 114 -10.39 2.94 -15.88
CA GLN A 114 -9.88 2.39 -17.13
C GLN A 114 -10.82 2.72 -18.28
N ALA A 115 -10.32 3.37 -19.30
CA ALA A 115 -10.98 3.51 -20.59
C ALA A 115 -10.45 2.44 -21.53
N ASP A 116 -11.34 1.62 -22.08
CA ASP A 116 -11.02 0.45 -22.91
C ASP A 116 -11.64 0.59 -24.31
N PHE A 117 -10.88 0.18 -25.32
CA PHE A 117 -11.33 0.09 -26.69
C PHE A 117 -10.96 -1.29 -27.24
N MET A 118 -11.96 -2.01 -27.78
CA MET A 118 -11.78 -3.38 -28.27
C MET A 118 -12.48 -3.59 -29.60
N ARG A 119 -11.98 -4.52 -30.39
CA ARG A 119 -12.57 -5.05 -31.63
C ARG A 119 -12.50 -6.58 -31.63
N GLY A 120 -13.37 -7.19 -32.42
CA GLY A 120 -13.35 -8.65 -32.57
C GLY A 120 -14.54 -9.18 -33.33
N THR A 121 -14.76 -10.48 -33.21
CA THR A 121 -15.89 -11.16 -33.85
C THR A 121 -16.56 -12.10 -32.84
N LEU A 122 -17.84 -12.37 -33.02
CA LEU A 122 -18.61 -13.36 -32.28
C LEU A 122 -19.22 -14.36 -33.24
N LYS A 123 -19.11 -15.66 -32.95
CA LYS A 123 -19.59 -16.71 -33.84
C LYS A 123 -20.31 -17.81 -33.06
N ALA A 124 -21.43 -18.29 -33.62
CA ALA A 124 -22.05 -19.51 -33.15
C ALA A 124 -22.80 -20.22 -34.28
N ASN A 125 -23.12 -21.49 -34.08
CA ASN A 125 -23.89 -22.29 -35.02
C ASN A 125 -24.92 -23.19 -34.31
N ASN A 126 -25.80 -23.79 -35.12
CA ASN A 126 -26.87 -24.68 -34.72
C ASN A 126 -26.62 -26.12 -35.15
N ASP A 127 -25.35 -26.57 -35.22
CA ASP A 127 -24.98 -27.94 -35.62
C ASP A 127 -25.34 -29.00 -34.60
N LYS A 128 -25.62 -28.62 -33.36
CA LYS A 128 -25.94 -29.56 -32.30
C LYS A 128 -27.24 -29.19 -31.57
N LEU A 129 -27.93 -30.14 -31.06
CA LEU A 129 -29.03 -29.92 -30.09
C LEU A 129 -28.44 -29.41 -28.76
N TRP A 130 -29.09 -28.45 -28.15
CA TRP A 130 -28.76 -28.05 -26.77
C TRP A 130 -29.63 -28.82 -25.77
N ALA A 131 -29.00 -29.65 -24.93
CA ALA A 131 -29.73 -30.53 -23.97
C ALA A 131 -30.87 -31.31 -24.61
N GLY A 132 -30.72 -31.73 -25.85
CA GLY A 132 -31.78 -32.47 -26.59
C GLY A 132 -32.88 -31.61 -27.18
N LEU A 133 -32.85 -30.29 -26.98
CA LEU A 133 -33.82 -29.34 -27.53
C LEU A 133 -33.34 -28.77 -28.87
N PRO A 134 -34.29 -28.52 -29.82
CA PRO A 134 -33.92 -27.83 -31.05
C PRO A 134 -33.42 -26.42 -30.79
N PRO A 135 -32.56 -25.85 -31.69
CA PRO A 135 -32.12 -24.47 -31.59
C PRO A 135 -33.29 -23.50 -31.72
N VAL A 136 -33.19 -22.40 -31.02
CA VAL A 136 -34.24 -21.37 -31.03
C VAL A 136 -34.22 -20.56 -32.31
N SER A 137 -33.04 -20.17 -32.78
CA SER A 137 -32.89 -19.44 -34.03
C SER A 137 -33.18 -20.32 -35.27
N PRO A 138 -33.90 -19.80 -36.27
CA PRO A 138 -34.14 -20.48 -37.54
C PRO A 138 -32.92 -20.55 -38.43
N TYR A 139 -31.87 -19.78 -38.15
CA TYR A 139 -30.63 -19.70 -38.91
C TYR A 139 -29.67 -20.83 -38.56
N GLN A 140 -28.76 -21.18 -39.48
CA GLN A 140 -27.72 -22.18 -39.28
C GLN A 140 -26.56 -21.70 -38.46
N SER A 141 -26.11 -20.48 -38.73
CA SER A 141 -25.02 -19.83 -38.02
C SER A 141 -25.11 -18.33 -38.10
N PHE A 142 -24.38 -17.68 -37.22
CA PHE A 142 -24.11 -16.24 -37.31
C PHE A 142 -22.63 -15.93 -37.11
N GLU A 143 -22.22 -14.81 -37.69
CA GLU A 143 -20.96 -14.14 -37.42
C GLU A 143 -21.25 -12.66 -37.21
N THR A 144 -20.95 -12.12 -36.04
CA THR A 144 -21.13 -10.71 -35.73
C THR A 144 -19.79 -10.03 -35.65
N ASP A 145 -19.58 -9.07 -36.54
CA ASP A 145 -18.42 -8.20 -36.50
C ASP A 145 -18.64 -7.15 -35.41
N VAL A 146 -17.85 -7.20 -34.34
CA VAL A 146 -17.76 -6.14 -33.36
C VAL A 146 -16.79 -5.08 -33.88
N ASN A 147 -17.35 -4.06 -34.53
CA ASN A 147 -16.58 -2.98 -35.13
C ASN A 147 -15.74 -2.24 -34.10
N TYR A 148 -16.35 -1.95 -32.95
CA TYR A 148 -15.66 -1.47 -31.75
C TYR A 148 -16.55 -1.58 -30.52
N THR A 149 -15.89 -1.70 -29.38
CA THR A 149 -16.46 -1.33 -28.09
C THR A 149 -15.65 -0.18 -27.52
N ALA A 150 -16.32 0.73 -26.80
CA ALA A 150 -15.66 1.78 -26.03
C ALA A 150 -16.31 1.85 -24.65
N SER A 151 -15.55 1.62 -23.60
CA SER A 151 -16.09 1.56 -22.24
C SER A 151 -15.23 2.32 -21.24
N LEU A 152 -15.86 2.73 -20.14
CA LEU A 152 -15.21 3.29 -18.98
C LEU A 152 -15.54 2.42 -17.77
N SER A 153 -14.52 1.86 -17.12
CA SER A 153 -14.67 0.90 -16.02
C SER A 153 -13.92 1.35 -14.78
N LEU A 154 -14.53 1.14 -13.63
CA LEU A 154 -13.86 1.16 -12.33
C LEU A 154 -13.15 -0.18 -12.14
N VAL A 155 -11.87 -0.15 -11.81
CA VAL A 155 -11.04 -1.33 -11.54
C VAL A 155 -10.63 -1.32 -10.08
N ALA A 156 -10.98 -2.38 -9.33
CA ALA A 156 -10.59 -2.57 -7.95
C ALA A 156 -9.49 -3.64 -7.85
N VAL A 157 -8.32 -3.26 -7.38
CA VAL A 157 -7.18 -4.16 -7.16
C VAL A 157 -7.27 -4.72 -5.74
N LEU A 158 -7.50 -6.02 -5.62
CA LEU A 158 -7.75 -6.68 -4.33
C LEU A 158 -6.48 -7.09 -3.59
N GLY A 159 -5.34 -7.21 -4.29
CA GLY A 159 -4.05 -7.60 -3.71
C GLY A 159 -3.49 -6.62 -2.68
N ASN A 160 -3.90 -5.34 -2.74
CA ASN A 160 -3.42 -4.28 -1.85
C ASN A 160 -4.15 -4.23 -0.50
N ILE A 161 -4.97 -5.23 -0.17
CA ILE A 161 -5.70 -5.34 1.10
C ILE A 161 -5.00 -6.32 2.07
N SER A 162 -4.01 -7.08 1.58
CA SER A 162 -3.30 -8.09 2.40
C SER A 162 -2.30 -7.45 3.36
N TRP A 163 -2.33 -7.86 4.64
CA TRP A 163 -1.37 -7.42 5.67
C TRP A 163 -0.01 -8.10 5.59
N SER A 164 0.08 -9.23 4.85
CA SER A 164 1.26 -10.12 4.89
C SER A 164 2.27 -9.88 3.78
N GLN A 165 1.93 -9.11 2.74
CA GLN A 165 2.80 -8.94 1.57
C GLN A 165 2.99 -7.47 1.24
N LEU A 166 4.21 -6.98 1.47
CA LEU A 166 4.60 -5.60 1.14
C LEU A 166 4.54 -5.33 -0.37
N HIS A 167 4.93 -6.31 -1.16
CA HIS A 167 4.91 -6.26 -2.63
C HIS A 167 4.20 -7.50 -3.18
N THR A 168 3.01 -7.33 -3.71
CA THR A 168 2.27 -8.42 -4.36
C THR A 168 2.77 -8.63 -5.78
N SER A 169 3.30 -9.82 -6.06
CA SER A 169 3.70 -10.21 -7.43
C SER A 169 2.48 -10.48 -8.32
N ILE A 170 1.40 -11.01 -7.73
CA ILE A 170 0.13 -11.32 -8.41
C ILE A 170 -0.97 -10.52 -7.72
N GLN A 171 -1.72 -9.75 -8.50
CA GLN A 171 -2.78 -8.88 -8.01
C GLN A 171 -4.10 -9.26 -8.65
N PRO A 172 -5.01 -9.92 -7.93
CA PRO A 172 -6.36 -10.12 -8.40
C PRO A 172 -7.09 -8.77 -8.50
N TYR A 173 -7.91 -8.63 -9.53
CA TYR A 173 -8.73 -7.44 -9.71
C TYR A 173 -10.16 -7.80 -10.12
N PHE A 174 -11.06 -6.88 -9.84
CA PHE A 174 -12.42 -6.84 -10.31
C PHE A 174 -12.65 -5.54 -11.07
N SER A 175 -13.45 -5.58 -12.14
CA SER A 175 -13.83 -4.39 -12.89
C SER A 175 -15.31 -4.38 -13.22
N VAL A 176 -15.89 -3.18 -13.22
CA VAL A 176 -17.27 -2.96 -13.66
C VAL A 176 -17.36 -1.59 -14.32
N GLY A 177 -18.09 -1.51 -15.39
CA GLY A 177 -18.19 -0.25 -16.14
C GLY A 177 -19.46 -0.13 -16.98
N GLY A 178 -19.41 0.84 -17.88
CA GLY A 178 -20.43 1.07 -18.89
C GLY A 178 -19.80 1.57 -20.17
N GLY A 179 -20.41 1.27 -21.29
CA GLY A 179 -19.88 1.67 -22.59
C GLY A 179 -20.85 1.44 -23.73
N VAL A 180 -20.33 1.62 -24.92
CA VAL A 180 -21.05 1.41 -26.16
C VAL A 180 -20.39 0.31 -26.98
N ILE A 181 -21.21 -0.50 -27.63
CA ILE A 181 -20.77 -1.51 -28.59
C ILE A 181 -21.39 -1.19 -29.93
N ASN A 182 -20.58 -1.26 -30.99
CA ASN A 182 -21.05 -1.15 -32.37
C ASN A 182 -20.75 -2.45 -33.10
N PHE A 183 -21.76 -3.05 -33.69
CA PHE A 183 -21.67 -4.38 -34.27
C PHE A 183 -22.52 -4.52 -35.52
N ASN A 184 -22.20 -5.56 -36.31
CA ASN A 184 -22.92 -5.92 -37.52
C ASN A 184 -23.07 -7.45 -37.65
N PRO A 185 -24.27 -8.02 -37.44
CA PRO A 185 -24.51 -9.44 -37.54
C PRO A 185 -24.72 -9.90 -39.00
N HIS A 186 -24.05 -10.98 -39.33
CA HIS A 186 -24.18 -11.71 -40.60
C HIS A 186 -24.73 -13.11 -40.30
N LEU A 187 -25.80 -13.48 -40.99
CA LEU A 187 -26.50 -14.74 -40.74
C LEU A 187 -26.34 -15.68 -41.92
N VAL A 188 -26.37 -16.99 -41.65
CA VAL A 188 -26.44 -18.00 -42.68
C VAL A 188 -27.72 -18.82 -42.46
N THR A 189 -28.56 -18.89 -43.47
CA THR A 189 -29.78 -19.71 -43.44
C THR A 189 -29.45 -21.21 -43.45
N LYS A 190 -30.39 -22.06 -43.10
CA LYS A 190 -30.27 -23.51 -43.23
C LYS A 190 -30.06 -24.01 -44.67
N ALA A 191 -30.40 -23.15 -45.67
CA ALA A 191 -30.14 -23.41 -47.10
C ALA A 191 -28.75 -22.93 -47.54
N GLY A 192 -27.94 -22.41 -46.66
CA GLY A 192 -26.59 -21.91 -46.94
C GLY A 192 -26.53 -20.51 -47.52
N LEU A 193 -27.63 -19.77 -47.54
CA LEU A 193 -27.66 -18.39 -48.05
C LEU A 193 -27.21 -17.42 -46.95
N ALA A 194 -26.25 -16.54 -47.27
CA ALA A 194 -25.83 -15.45 -46.43
C ALA A 194 -26.89 -14.34 -46.44
N VAL A 195 -27.20 -13.81 -45.25
CA VAL A 195 -28.17 -12.74 -45.04
C VAL A 195 -27.59 -11.74 -44.06
N ASP A 196 -27.45 -10.49 -44.48
CA ASP A 196 -27.08 -9.41 -43.55
C ASP A 196 -28.31 -8.98 -42.75
N TYR A 197 -28.20 -9.01 -41.41
CA TYR A 197 -29.29 -8.59 -40.53
C TYR A 197 -29.66 -7.13 -40.74
N LYS A 198 -28.66 -6.29 -40.98
CA LYS A 198 -28.86 -4.86 -41.32
C LYS A 198 -28.01 -4.49 -42.53
N PRO A 199 -28.55 -4.63 -43.77
CA PRO A 199 -27.80 -4.27 -44.98
C PRO A 199 -27.35 -2.81 -44.94
N ASN A 200 -26.06 -2.58 -45.21
CA ASN A 200 -25.42 -1.27 -45.27
C ASN A 200 -25.45 -0.47 -43.98
N GLY A 201 -25.52 -1.13 -42.81
CA GLY A 201 -25.52 -0.44 -41.51
C GLY A 201 -24.92 -1.27 -40.38
N SER A 202 -24.56 -0.59 -39.31
CA SER A 202 -24.20 -1.18 -38.02
C SER A 202 -25.22 -0.82 -36.98
N ILE A 203 -25.21 -1.56 -35.89
CA ILE A 203 -26.04 -1.34 -34.72
C ILE A 203 -25.13 -0.82 -33.62
N SER A 204 -25.60 0.18 -32.89
CA SER A 204 -24.91 0.68 -31.71
C SER A 204 -25.80 0.58 -30.51
N ASP A 205 -25.31 -0.05 -29.47
CA ASP A 205 -26.06 -0.19 -28.24
C ASP A 205 -25.19 0.01 -26.99
N PHE A 206 -25.85 0.12 -25.85
CA PHE A 206 -25.17 0.21 -24.56
C PHE A 206 -24.80 -1.19 -24.08
N TYR A 207 -23.63 -1.30 -23.40
CA TYR A 207 -23.26 -2.52 -22.72
C TYR A 207 -22.59 -2.26 -21.38
N VAL A 208 -22.67 -3.23 -20.48
CA VAL A 208 -22.05 -3.22 -19.17
C VAL A 208 -20.97 -4.31 -19.13
N PRO A 209 -19.68 -3.95 -19.20
CA PRO A 209 -18.59 -4.89 -18.95
C PRO A 209 -18.44 -5.17 -17.47
N VAL A 210 -18.34 -6.45 -17.11
CA VAL A 210 -18.00 -6.94 -15.77
C VAL A 210 -16.82 -7.89 -15.91
N GLY A 211 -15.70 -7.58 -15.27
CA GLY A 211 -14.47 -8.33 -15.43
C GLY A 211 -13.83 -8.77 -14.13
N VAL A 212 -13.12 -9.89 -14.19
CA VAL A 212 -12.24 -10.39 -13.14
C VAL A 212 -10.92 -10.80 -13.77
N GLY A 213 -9.82 -10.69 -13.03
CA GLY A 213 -8.54 -11.10 -13.57
C GLY A 213 -7.42 -11.02 -12.56
N PHE A 214 -6.21 -11.25 -13.06
CA PHE A 214 -4.97 -11.20 -12.31
C PHE A 214 -3.94 -10.38 -13.08
N LYS A 215 -3.26 -9.49 -12.38
CA LYS A 215 -2.09 -8.80 -12.91
C LYS A 215 -0.83 -9.37 -12.26
N ALA A 216 0.09 -9.87 -13.08
CA ALA A 216 1.38 -10.37 -12.63
C ALA A 216 2.47 -9.35 -13.00
N ASN A 217 3.32 -9.02 -12.05
CA ASN A 217 4.42 -8.10 -12.31
C ASN A 217 5.57 -8.79 -13.04
N LEU A 218 5.90 -8.31 -14.22
CA LEU A 218 7.07 -8.77 -14.98
C LEU A 218 8.29 -7.88 -14.74
N SER A 219 8.07 -6.58 -14.53
CA SER A 219 9.14 -5.62 -14.23
C SER A 219 8.57 -4.38 -13.54
N ASN A 220 9.44 -3.44 -13.14
CA ASN A 220 9.02 -2.18 -12.53
C ASN A 220 8.04 -1.36 -13.37
N ARG A 221 7.95 -1.63 -14.68
CA ARG A 221 7.09 -0.89 -15.62
C ARG A 221 6.07 -1.75 -16.35
N VAL A 222 6.23 -3.07 -16.37
CA VAL A 222 5.42 -3.98 -17.17
C VAL A 222 4.72 -4.98 -16.29
N ASN A 223 3.41 -5.08 -16.45
CA ASN A 223 2.57 -6.09 -15.83
C ASN A 223 1.96 -6.98 -16.93
N LEU A 224 1.90 -8.28 -16.71
CA LEU A 224 1.06 -9.20 -17.46
C LEU A 224 -0.36 -9.08 -16.92
N ASP A 225 -1.33 -8.96 -17.80
CA ASP A 225 -2.76 -8.90 -17.48
C ASP A 225 -3.45 -10.13 -18.04
N LEU A 226 -4.08 -10.92 -17.18
CA LEU A 226 -4.88 -12.09 -17.56
C LEU A 226 -6.29 -11.87 -17.02
N GLY A 227 -7.28 -11.80 -17.89
CA GLY A 227 -8.62 -11.46 -17.47
C GLY A 227 -9.72 -12.18 -18.23
N TYR A 228 -10.89 -12.15 -17.60
CA TYR A 228 -12.16 -12.59 -18.14
C TYR A 228 -13.18 -11.47 -17.96
N THR A 229 -13.79 -11.05 -19.06
CA THR A 229 -14.81 -10.01 -19.07
C THR A 229 -16.09 -10.54 -19.68
N MET A 230 -17.21 -10.30 -19.01
CA MET A 230 -18.56 -10.49 -19.55
C MET A 230 -19.11 -9.14 -20.00
N GLY A 231 -19.59 -9.06 -21.23
CA GLY A 231 -20.35 -7.94 -21.76
C GLY A 231 -21.83 -8.24 -21.74
N PHE A 232 -22.59 -7.48 -20.97
CA PHE A 232 -24.06 -7.50 -20.95
C PHE A 232 -24.56 -6.42 -21.87
N VAL A 233 -25.08 -6.77 -23.03
CA VAL A 233 -25.52 -5.83 -24.06
C VAL A 233 -27.00 -5.52 -23.85
N ASP A 234 -27.41 -4.28 -24.03
CA ASP A 234 -28.82 -3.85 -23.94
C ASP A 234 -29.55 -4.04 -25.28
N ALA A 235 -29.29 -5.20 -25.92
CA ALA A 235 -29.84 -5.58 -27.19
C ALA A 235 -30.07 -7.10 -27.25
N ASP A 236 -31.05 -7.56 -28.05
CA ASP A 236 -31.37 -8.97 -28.33
C ASP A 236 -31.12 -9.31 -29.81
N ASP A 237 -30.23 -8.57 -30.44
CA ASP A 237 -29.90 -8.71 -31.86
C ASP A 237 -28.38 -8.76 -32.12
N LEU A 238 -27.58 -8.97 -31.06
CA LEU A 238 -26.14 -9.15 -31.18
C LEU A 238 -25.79 -10.42 -31.99
N ASP A 239 -26.64 -11.45 -31.92
CA ASP A 239 -26.51 -12.66 -32.72
C ASP A 239 -27.34 -12.62 -34.01
N GLY A 240 -27.95 -11.47 -34.35
CA GLY A 240 -28.77 -11.24 -35.52
C GLY A 240 -30.15 -11.88 -35.49
N TYR A 241 -30.64 -12.31 -34.34
CA TYR A 241 -31.97 -12.88 -34.18
C TYR A 241 -32.68 -12.23 -32.99
N PHE A 242 -33.75 -11.50 -33.28
CA PHE A 242 -34.60 -10.88 -32.29
C PHE A 242 -35.76 -11.81 -31.90
N LYS A 243 -35.96 -11.99 -30.61
CA LYS A 243 -37.01 -12.85 -30.07
C LYS A 243 -37.82 -12.15 -28.97
N GLU A 244 -39.10 -12.40 -28.92
CA GLU A 244 -39.98 -12.02 -27.81
C GLU A 244 -40.27 -13.24 -26.92
N PRO A 245 -40.26 -13.11 -25.56
CA PRO A 245 -39.87 -11.92 -24.81
C PRO A 245 -38.36 -11.63 -24.94
N ILE A 246 -38.00 -10.35 -24.92
CA ILE A 246 -36.62 -9.89 -25.06
C ILE A 246 -35.72 -10.53 -24.00
N ASN A 247 -34.65 -11.14 -24.45
CA ASN A 247 -33.61 -11.73 -23.60
C ASN A 247 -32.24 -11.19 -24.05
N ASN A 248 -31.83 -10.06 -23.45
CA ASN A 248 -30.64 -9.33 -23.84
C ASN A 248 -29.42 -10.25 -23.98
N ASP A 249 -28.70 -10.06 -25.05
CA ASP A 249 -27.53 -10.83 -25.43
C ASP A 249 -26.30 -10.53 -24.57
N ARG A 250 -25.40 -11.49 -24.50
CA ARG A 250 -24.18 -11.46 -23.71
C ARG A 250 -23.01 -12.04 -24.47
N PHE A 251 -21.83 -11.54 -24.17
CA PHE A 251 -20.62 -12.16 -24.67
C PHE A 251 -19.55 -12.26 -23.57
N SER A 252 -18.64 -13.19 -23.75
CA SER A 252 -17.45 -13.38 -22.93
C SER A 252 -16.20 -13.05 -23.70
N TYR A 253 -15.22 -12.51 -23.00
CA TYR A 253 -13.90 -12.24 -23.52
C TYR A 253 -12.83 -12.69 -22.53
N VAL A 254 -12.08 -13.73 -22.89
CA VAL A 254 -10.90 -14.19 -22.14
C VAL A 254 -9.68 -13.58 -22.80
N HIS A 255 -8.84 -12.85 -22.06
CA HIS A 255 -7.73 -12.13 -22.65
C HIS A 255 -6.43 -12.27 -21.86
N ALA A 256 -5.34 -12.11 -22.59
CA ALA A 256 -4.02 -11.84 -22.05
C ALA A 256 -3.51 -10.51 -22.63
N GLY A 257 -2.80 -9.74 -21.83
CA GLY A 257 -2.31 -8.43 -22.24
C GLY A 257 -1.05 -8.01 -21.49
N LEU A 258 -0.47 -6.91 -21.96
CA LEU A 258 0.64 -6.24 -21.30
C LEU A 258 0.22 -4.83 -20.91
N GLU A 259 0.41 -4.48 -19.64
CA GLU A 259 0.18 -3.14 -19.11
C GLU A 259 1.52 -2.45 -18.84
N PHE A 260 1.71 -1.26 -19.40
CA PHE A 260 2.91 -0.43 -19.28
C PHE A 260 2.62 0.78 -18.39
N SER A 261 3.30 0.88 -17.26
CA SER A 261 3.19 2.04 -16.35
C SER A 261 3.97 3.23 -16.87
N LEU A 262 3.29 4.36 -16.99
CA LEU A 262 3.83 5.62 -17.51
C LEU A 262 4.38 6.51 -16.37
N GLY A 263 5.46 7.25 -16.65
CA GLY A 263 6.07 8.20 -15.72
C GLY A 263 7.51 7.88 -15.35
N SER A 264 8.05 8.59 -14.35
CA SER A 264 9.46 8.49 -13.93
C SER A 264 9.81 7.08 -13.45
N GLY A 265 11.02 6.61 -13.84
CA GLY A 265 11.54 5.28 -13.48
C GLY A 265 11.74 5.07 -11.97
N ASN A 266 12.01 6.15 -11.26
CA ASN A 266 12.29 6.12 -9.82
C ASN A 266 11.04 6.05 -8.94
N LYS A 267 9.85 6.29 -9.52
CA LYS A 267 8.59 6.19 -8.78
C LYS A 267 8.02 4.77 -8.87
N PRO A 268 7.54 4.18 -7.78
CA PRO A 268 6.83 2.90 -7.80
C PRO A 268 5.44 3.04 -8.45
N GLN A 269 4.83 1.90 -8.82
CA GLN A 269 3.45 1.87 -9.30
C GLN A 269 2.48 1.96 -8.11
N LEU A 270 1.51 2.91 -8.15
CA LEU A 270 0.51 3.07 -7.10
C LEU A 270 -0.34 1.81 -6.91
N ALA A 271 -0.72 1.16 -8.00
CA ALA A 271 -1.50 -0.07 -7.98
C ALA A 271 -0.82 -1.24 -7.25
N ARG A 272 0.49 -1.18 -7.01
CA ARG A 272 1.29 -2.22 -6.34
C ARG A 272 1.69 -1.87 -4.92
N HIS A 273 1.40 -0.67 -4.48
CA HIS A 273 1.68 -0.24 -3.13
C HIS A 273 0.58 -0.70 -2.17
N ASN A 274 0.99 -1.38 -1.11
CA ASN A 274 0.10 -1.93 -0.09
C ASN A 274 0.29 -1.20 1.25
N PRO A 275 -0.52 -0.17 1.55
CA PRO A 275 -0.38 0.63 2.78
C PRO A 275 -0.51 -0.18 4.07
N PRO A 276 -1.47 -1.13 4.22
CA PRO A 276 -1.54 -2.00 5.39
C PRO A 276 -0.25 -2.77 5.68
N ALA A 277 0.33 -3.42 4.66
CA ALA A 277 1.57 -4.17 4.82
C ALA A 277 2.77 -3.24 5.11
N GLN A 278 2.81 -2.05 4.51
CA GLN A 278 3.82 -1.03 4.81
C GLN A 278 3.75 -0.59 6.27
N LEU A 279 2.54 -0.38 6.81
CA LEU A 279 2.35 -0.02 8.22
C LEU A 279 2.83 -1.13 9.14
N ALA A 280 2.50 -2.39 8.83
CA ALA A 280 2.96 -3.54 9.59
C ALA A 280 4.50 -3.66 9.58
N GLN A 281 5.13 -3.49 8.40
CA GLN A 281 6.58 -3.53 8.27
C GLN A 281 7.26 -2.41 9.05
N ASN A 282 6.78 -1.18 8.94
CA ASN A 282 7.30 -0.04 9.69
C ASN A 282 7.21 -0.27 11.20
N GLY A 283 6.15 -0.93 11.68
CA GLY A 283 6.01 -1.33 13.08
C GLY A 283 7.05 -2.36 13.52
N ILE A 284 7.32 -3.35 12.68
CA ILE A 284 8.36 -4.37 12.94
C ILE A 284 9.74 -3.72 12.96
N ASP A 285 10.06 -2.89 11.98
CA ASP A 285 11.35 -2.21 11.88
C ASP A 285 11.60 -1.30 13.10
N ALA A 286 10.58 -0.55 13.54
CA ALA A 286 10.67 0.29 14.75
C ALA A 286 10.85 -0.54 16.03
N TYR A 287 10.20 -1.70 16.12
CA TYR A 287 10.39 -2.62 17.25
C TYR A 287 11.79 -3.19 17.30
N ASP A 288 12.35 -3.62 16.15
CA ASP A 288 13.68 -4.17 16.05
C ASP A 288 14.76 -3.12 16.36
N GLU A 289 14.58 -1.86 15.91
CA GLU A 289 15.44 -0.73 16.26
C GLU A 289 15.40 -0.44 17.77
N LEU A 290 14.21 -0.42 18.38
CA LEU A 290 14.07 -0.22 19.81
C LEU A 290 14.76 -1.35 20.60
N ARG A 291 14.58 -2.58 20.20
CA ARG A 291 15.24 -3.76 20.82
C ARG A 291 16.75 -3.68 20.71
N ALA A 292 17.28 -3.29 19.56
CA ALA A 292 18.73 -3.12 19.37
C ALA A 292 19.28 -1.98 20.25
N SER A 293 18.56 -0.86 20.35
CA SER A 293 18.95 0.28 21.19
C SER A 293 18.94 -0.08 22.68
N LEU A 294 17.95 -0.87 23.11
CA LEU A 294 17.87 -1.37 24.48
C LEU A 294 19.03 -2.30 24.82
N ALA A 295 19.35 -3.26 23.94
CA ALA A 295 20.49 -4.15 24.12
C ALA A 295 21.82 -3.40 24.21
N ALA A 296 22.03 -2.39 23.35
CA ALA A 296 23.23 -1.55 23.38
C ALA A 296 23.31 -0.70 24.68
N SER A 297 22.17 -0.22 25.17
CA SER A 297 22.09 0.52 26.43
C SER A 297 22.41 -0.38 27.64
N GLU A 298 21.89 -1.62 27.61
CA GLU A 298 22.16 -2.62 28.66
C GLU A 298 23.64 -3.03 28.68
N GLU A 299 24.26 -3.23 27.52
CA GLU A 299 25.70 -3.50 27.42
C GLU A 299 26.54 -2.33 27.95
N ALA A 300 26.19 -1.08 27.59
CA ALA A 300 26.86 0.11 28.09
C ALA A 300 26.72 0.27 29.60
N TYR A 301 25.54 -0.03 30.15
CA TYR A 301 25.28 -0.02 31.58
C TYR A 301 26.12 -1.08 32.30
N ASN A 302 26.15 -2.32 31.80
CA ASN A 302 26.93 -3.41 32.38
C ASN A 302 28.43 -3.11 32.38
N LYS A 303 28.94 -2.48 31.31
CA LYS A 303 30.33 -2.02 31.23
C LYS A 303 30.64 -0.99 32.31
N LYS A 304 29.78 0.05 32.45
CA LYS A 304 29.94 1.06 33.52
C LYS A 304 29.84 0.46 34.91
N LEU A 305 28.95 -0.51 35.12
CA LEU A 305 28.81 -1.22 36.38
C LEU A 305 30.05 -2.02 36.71
N ALA A 306 30.69 -2.70 35.71
CA ALA A 306 31.93 -3.41 35.87
C ALA A 306 33.10 -2.46 36.23
N GLU A 307 33.21 -1.30 35.55
CA GLU A 307 34.18 -0.24 35.87
C GLU A 307 33.98 0.27 37.31
N PHE A 308 32.72 0.57 37.71
CA PHE A 308 32.39 1.01 39.06
C PHE A 308 32.75 -0.06 40.14
N ASN A 309 32.48 -1.33 39.85
CA ASN A 309 32.83 -2.43 40.76
C ASN A 309 34.36 -2.61 40.90
N MET A 310 35.13 -2.38 39.81
CA MET A 310 36.58 -2.35 39.87
C MET A 310 37.09 -1.18 40.74
N MET A 311 36.45 -0.01 40.66
CA MET A 311 36.82 1.13 41.50
C MET A 311 36.50 0.92 42.98
N LYS A 312 35.59 0.03 43.34
CA LYS A 312 35.25 -0.32 44.75
C LYS A 312 36.13 -1.40 45.34
N LYS A 313 36.90 -2.11 44.54
CA LYS A 313 37.72 -3.19 45.02
C LYS A 313 38.86 -2.61 45.88
N ASP A 314 38.98 -3.08 47.10
CA ASP A 314 40.00 -2.77 48.08
C ASP A 314 40.64 -4.12 48.47
N SER A 315 41.87 -4.37 48.02
CA SER A 315 42.52 -5.69 48.10
C SER A 315 43.22 -5.92 49.43
N ASP A 316 43.71 -4.88 50.09
CA ASP A 316 44.42 -4.96 51.37
C ASP A 316 43.56 -4.48 52.58
N ASN A 317 42.33 -3.99 52.31
CA ASN A 317 41.35 -3.54 53.30
C ASN A 317 41.86 -2.37 54.17
N ASP A 318 42.58 -1.45 53.53
CA ASP A 318 43.07 -0.23 54.23
C ASP A 318 42.06 0.91 54.15
N GLY A 319 40.94 0.77 53.41
CA GLY A 319 39.86 1.70 53.22
C GLY A 319 40.01 2.61 52.00
N VAL A 320 41.06 2.42 51.18
CA VAL A 320 41.27 3.06 49.92
C VAL A 320 41.16 2.00 48.79
N SER A 321 40.38 2.28 47.77
CA SER A 321 40.21 1.29 46.71
C SER A 321 41.49 1.12 45.90
N ASP A 322 41.71 -0.09 45.33
CA ASP A 322 42.84 -0.46 44.47
C ASP A 322 43.09 0.59 43.33
N TYR A 323 42.04 1.27 42.88
CA TYR A 323 42.13 2.27 41.82
C TYR A 323 42.80 3.58 42.26
N PHE A 324 42.64 3.96 43.51
CA PHE A 324 43.19 5.21 44.10
C PHE A 324 44.43 4.89 44.97
N ASP A 325 44.60 3.63 45.32
CA ASP A 325 45.67 3.19 46.21
C ASP A 325 47.04 3.25 45.51
N LYS A 326 48.00 3.96 46.12
CA LYS A 326 49.40 4.07 45.67
C LYS A 326 50.34 3.18 46.49
N CYS A 327 49.86 2.65 47.59
CA CYS A 327 50.65 1.81 48.49
C CYS A 327 49.98 0.45 48.69
N PRO A 328 49.86 -0.39 47.64
CA PRO A 328 49.19 -1.70 47.73
C PRO A 328 49.90 -2.59 48.73
N ASN A 329 49.16 -3.30 49.57
CA ASN A 329 49.59 -4.16 50.68
C ASN A 329 49.90 -3.38 51.98
N THR A 330 49.20 -2.32 52.27
CA THR A 330 49.24 -1.67 53.58
C THR A 330 48.71 -2.62 54.68
N PRO A 331 49.38 -2.82 55.82
CA PRO A 331 48.90 -3.73 56.86
C PRO A 331 47.53 -3.35 57.38
N VAL A 332 46.65 -4.33 57.54
CA VAL A 332 45.28 -4.13 58.04
C VAL A 332 45.26 -3.42 59.40
N GLY A 333 44.56 -2.29 59.48
CA GLY A 333 44.40 -1.51 60.72
C GLY A 333 45.41 -0.37 60.90
N GLU A 334 46.33 -0.20 59.97
CA GLU A 334 47.22 0.95 59.92
C GLU A 334 46.44 2.18 59.41
N LYS A 335 46.70 3.37 59.97
CA LYS A 335 46.07 4.58 59.52
C LYS A 335 46.74 5.06 58.24
N VAL A 336 45.97 5.16 57.16
CA VAL A 336 46.45 5.59 55.83
C VAL A 336 45.99 7.01 55.49
N ASP A 337 46.69 7.63 54.56
CA ASP A 337 46.25 8.83 53.89
C ASP A 337 45.22 8.52 52.78
N GLY A 338 44.70 9.57 52.10
CA GLY A 338 43.75 9.38 50.97
C GLY A 338 44.32 8.70 49.78
N ALA A 339 45.58 8.29 49.76
CA ALA A 339 46.26 7.54 48.70
C ALA A 339 46.64 6.11 49.16
N GLY A 340 46.14 5.63 50.28
CA GLY A 340 46.41 4.29 50.80
C GLY A 340 47.80 4.09 51.47
N CYS A 341 48.56 5.19 51.65
CA CYS A 341 49.88 5.07 52.26
C CYS A 341 49.85 5.32 53.77
N ALA A 342 50.56 4.49 54.56
CA ALA A 342 50.61 4.60 55.97
C ALA A 342 51.09 5.99 56.45
N LEU A 343 50.33 6.58 57.38
CA LEU A 343 50.71 7.87 57.97
C LEU A 343 51.95 7.72 58.83
N PRO A 344 52.89 8.68 58.79
CA PRO A 344 54.05 8.64 59.67
C PRO A 344 53.56 8.67 61.12
N VAL A 345 54.12 7.79 61.93
CA VAL A 345 53.82 7.73 63.37
C VAL A 345 54.16 9.08 63.99
N PRO A 346 53.20 9.77 64.57
CA PRO A 346 53.48 11.06 65.18
C PRO A 346 54.53 10.85 66.32
N PRO A 347 55.52 11.74 66.43
CA PRO A 347 56.45 11.68 67.55
C PRO A 347 55.70 11.75 68.87
N PRO A 348 56.23 11.09 69.94
CA PRO A 348 55.57 11.04 71.22
C PRO A 348 55.27 12.49 71.71
N PRO A 349 54.13 12.71 72.31
CA PRO A 349 53.68 14.05 72.64
C PRO A 349 54.61 14.75 73.61
N VAL A 350 55.22 15.84 73.17
CA VAL A 350 55.87 16.81 74.02
C VAL A 350 54.75 17.43 74.84
N LYS A 351 54.86 17.31 76.20
CA LYS A 351 53.92 17.98 77.11
C LYS A 351 54.06 19.50 76.95
N ASP A 352 53.25 20.08 76.14
CA ASP A 352 53.08 21.52 76.07
C ASP A 352 51.67 21.92 76.51
N THR A 353 51.61 22.97 77.28
CA THR A 353 50.46 23.58 77.97
C THR A 353 49.36 23.94 76.97
N VAL A 354 48.19 23.41 77.24
CA VAL A 354 46.95 23.67 76.51
C VAL A 354 46.59 25.14 76.53
N VAL A 355 46.59 25.82 75.44
CA VAL A 355 45.86 27.06 75.20
C VAL A 355 44.58 26.71 74.47
N GLU A 356 43.48 26.67 75.15
CA GLU A 356 42.15 26.40 74.60
C GLU A 356 41.66 27.65 73.81
N MET A 357 41.82 27.63 72.47
CA MET A 357 41.17 28.59 71.60
C MET A 357 39.78 28.10 71.21
N LYS A 358 38.74 28.66 71.88
CA LYS A 358 37.35 28.50 71.49
C LYS A 358 37.08 29.27 70.21
N HIS A 359 37.03 28.56 69.06
CA HIS A 359 36.47 29.13 67.85
C HIS A 359 34.94 29.10 67.92
N THR A 360 34.34 30.23 68.18
CA THR A 360 32.89 30.41 68.09
C THR A 360 32.56 30.84 66.68
N TYR A 361 31.99 29.92 65.91
CA TYR A 361 31.43 30.27 64.61
C TYR A 361 30.10 30.99 64.82
N ILE A 362 30.07 32.27 64.52
CA ILE A 362 28.84 33.06 64.51
C ILE A 362 28.22 32.91 63.13
N ILE A 363 27.16 32.08 63.03
CA ILE A 363 26.33 32.01 61.83
C ILE A 363 25.60 33.34 61.69
N THR A 364 25.93 34.10 60.70
CA THR A 364 25.33 35.44 60.46
C THR A 364 23.89 35.27 59.94
N ALA A 365 23.12 36.36 59.94
CA ALA A 365 21.76 36.36 59.42
C ALA A 365 21.75 36.12 57.88
N GLU A 366 22.85 36.46 57.23
CA GLU A 366 23.08 36.24 55.78
C GLU A 366 23.28 34.78 55.44
N ASP A 367 24.05 34.01 56.26
CA ASP A 367 24.28 32.60 56.07
C ASP A 367 22.97 31.80 56.22
N LYS A 368 22.11 32.20 57.17
CA LYS A 368 20.76 31.59 57.30
C LYS A 368 19.87 31.86 56.13
N LYS A 369 19.97 33.01 55.46
CA LYS A 369 19.18 33.34 54.26
C LYS A 369 19.61 32.50 53.04
N VAL A 370 20.89 32.33 52.85
CA VAL A 370 21.44 31.51 51.74
C VAL A 370 21.05 30.05 51.93
N ILE A 371 21.13 29.52 53.15
CA ILE A 371 20.71 28.12 53.43
C ILE A 371 19.21 27.96 53.22
N SER A 372 18.38 28.93 53.59
CA SER A 372 16.91 28.84 53.42
C SER A 372 16.49 28.96 51.95
N GLU A 373 17.21 29.73 51.12
CA GLU A 373 16.98 29.78 49.66
C GLU A 373 17.44 28.50 48.96
N ALA A 374 18.55 27.90 49.36
CA ALA A 374 19.02 26.62 48.83
C ALA A 374 18.02 25.48 49.14
N ILE A 375 17.45 25.44 50.37
CA ILE A 375 16.44 24.43 50.71
C ILE A 375 15.14 24.61 49.92
N ARG A 376 14.70 25.88 49.71
CA ARG A 376 13.48 26.17 48.94
C ARG A 376 13.61 25.75 47.47
N ASN A 377 14.81 25.86 46.90
CA ASN A 377 15.06 25.45 45.51
C ASN A 377 15.15 23.91 45.32
N LEU A 378 15.36 23.16 46.41
CA LEU A 378 15.35 21.69 46.42
C LEU A 378 13.95 21.06 46.54
N GLU A 379 12.91 21.84 46.95
CA GLU A 379 11.53 21.35 47.07
C GLU A 379 10.67 21.52 45.77
N PHE A 380 11.26 22.06 44.69
CA PHE A 380 10.56 22.33 43.42
C PHE A 380 11.19 21.68 42.19
N GLU A 381 11.90 20.56 42.30
CA GLU A 381 12.24 19.70 41.14
C GLU A 381 11.55 18.33 41.20
#